data_cba90a98b1e05456d0cd12ecbb567bd7
#
_entry.id   cba90a98b1e05456d0cd12ecbb567bd7
#
_cell.length_a   1.000
_cell.length_b   1.000
_cell.length_c   1.000
_cell.angle_alpha   90.00
_cell.angle_beta   90.00
_cell.angle_gamma   90.00
#
_symmetry.space_group_name_H-M   'P 1'
#
loop_
_entity.id
_entity.type
_entity.pdbx_description
1 polymer ?
#
loop_
_entity_poly.entity_id
_entity_poly.type
_entity_poly.pdbx_seq_one_letter_code
_entity_poly.pdbx_strand_id
1 'polypeptide(L)'
;MTPCSRRKFLKAGLFAAAAGTLPLPAARGTATDWVTLGKSGVKVTRLAFGTGTFSGRTQRELGQEEFTKLVRHAYDRGIRFFETSESYAEMHKMLGVALKGIPRDTYRLMSKVTTREGVNPQAKIDELRKLAKADYFDVMLMHYQHAATWPTSTVRWQDGILEAKMKQAVVGHGASVHGLPALRQFPGNKWLEIAMIRVNHKGTKMDAEDYNTAGAGDVSEVVTHVKQVHTEGMGVISMKLVGEGAFTTREDRQSAMRFAFNNARVDCVTVGYKNIAEIDEAIENLNLALA
;
A
#
# COMPACT_ATOMS: atom_id res chain seq x y z
N MET A 1 -34.45 14.62 73.62
CA MET A 1 -33.55 14.56 72.45
C MET A 1 -33.09 13.12 72.28
N THR A 2 -33.69 12.36 71.40
CA THR A 2 -33.40 10.95 71.15
C THR A 2 -32.45 10.81 69.96
N PRO A 3 -31.39 10.04 70.02
CA PRO A 3 -30.40 9.95 68.98
C PRO A 3 -30.93 9.11 67.78
N CYS A 4 -30.78 9.69 66.59
CA CYS A 4 -31.13 9.06 65.31
C CYS A 4 -30.16 7.89 64.99
N SER A 5 -30.71 6.71 64.84
CA SER A 5 -29.98 5.48 64.61
C SER A 5 -29.42 5.39 63.18
N ARG A 6 -28.11 5.18 63.03
CA ARG A 6 -27.33 4.98 61.80
C ARG A 6 -27.75 3.76 60.93
N ARG A 7 -28.74 2.98 61.36
CA ARG A 7 -29.18 1.74 60.67
C ARG A 7 -30.26 1.91 59.61
N LYS A 8 -30.80 3.13 59.38
CA LYS A 8 -31.86 3.38 58.36
C LYS A 8 -31.35 3.95 57.06
N PHE A 9 -30.02 4.19 56.92
CA PHE A 9 -29.44 4.78 55.68
C PHE A 9 -28.89 3.74 54.68
N LEU A 10 -28.97 2.43 55.01
CA LEU A 10 -28.37 1.35 54.19
C LEU A 10 -29.39 0.51 53.40
N LYS A 11 -30.64 0.95 53.28
CA LYS A 11 -31.67 0.24 52.49
C LYS A 11 -32.28 1.01 51.30
N ALA A 12 -31.74 2.16 50.94
CA ALA A 12 -32.20 2.95 49.81
C ALA A 12 -31.03 3.27 48.89
N GLY A 13 -30.50 2.30 48.18
CA GLY A 13 -29.35 2.56 47.30
C GLY A 13 -28.81 1.35 46.54
N LEU A 14 -29.66 0.49 46.04
CA LEU A 14 -29.24 -0.58 45.11
C LEU A 14 -30.29 -0.79 44.03
N PHE A 15 -30.57 0.28 43.28
CA PHE A 15 -30.97 0.20 41.87
C PHE A 15 -29.92 0.96 41.08
N ALA A 16 -28.72 0.36 40.95
CA ALA A 16 -27.80 0.69 39.89
C ALA A 16 -28.47 0.18 38.63
N ALA A 17 -29.07 1.12 37.86
CA ALA A 17 -29.46 0.86 36.50
C ALA A 17 -28.22 0.34 35.76
N ALA A 18 -28.24 -0.93 35.33
CA ALA A 18 -27.36 -1.45 34.35
C ALA A 18 -27.64 -0.64 33.05
N ALA A 19 -27.03 0.53 32.94
CA ALA A 19 -26.92 1.20 31.67
C ALA A 19 -26.06 0.27 30.82
N GLY A 20 -26.73 -0.58 30.03
CA GLY A 20 -26.07 -1.37 28.98
C GLY A 20 -25.32 -0.35 28.13
N THR A 21 -24.00 -0.40 28.19
CA THR A 21 -23.16 0.31 27.22
C THR A 21 -23.46 -0.32 25.88
N LEU A 22 -24.32 0.35 25.10
CA LEU A 22 -24.45 0.03 23.69
C LEU A 22 -23.04 0.06 23.13
N PRO A 23 -22.59 -1.00 22.43
CA PRO A 23 -21.28 -0.98 21.81
C PRO A 23 -21.28 0.23 20.88
N LEU A 24 -20.36 1.16 21.12
CA LEU A 24 -20.10 2.24 20.17
C LEU A 24 -19.84 1.58 18.81
N PRO A 25 -20.50 2.05 17.73
CA PRO A 25 -20.19 1.51 16.42
C PRO A 25 -18.68 1.61 16.22
N ALA A 26 -18.05 0.49 15.82
CA ALA A 26 -16.64 0.47 15.54
C ALA A 26 -16.32 1.64 14.60
N ALA A 27 -15.31 2.43 14.95
CA ALA A 27 -14.93 3.59 14.13
C ALA A 27 -14.70 3.09 12.71
N ARG A 28 -15.50 3.62 11.77
CA ARG A 28 -15.41 3.25 10.36
C ARG A 28 -14.06 3.70 9.83
N GLY A 29 -13.36 2.79 9.14
CA GLY A 29 -12.09 3.14 8.53
C GLY A 29 -12.26 4.14 7.38
N THR A 30 -11.22 4.92 7.11
CA THR A 30 -11.17 5.86 5.99
C THR A 30 -9.98 5.58 5.06
N ALA A 31 -10.05 6.09 3.84
CA ALA A 31 -8.99 5.98 2.83
C ALA A 31 -7.65 6.56 3.30
N THR A 32 -7.71 7.55 4.18
CA THR A 32 -6.55 8.29 4.68
C THR A 32 -6.09 7.89 6.07
N ASP A 33 -6.71 6.87 6.66
CA ASP A 33 -6.23 6.30 7.92
C ASP A 33 -4.85 5.70 7.75
N TRP A 34 -4.02 5.90 8.77
CA TRP A 34 -2.72 5.28 8.86
C TRP A 34 -2.86 3.82 9.29
N VAL A 35 -2.24 2.92 8.52
CA VAL A 35 -2.15 1.49 8.82
C VAL A 35 -0.70 1.05 8.83
N THR A 36 -0.40 0.03 9.60
CA THR A 36 0.95 -0.54 9.65
C THR A 36 1.08 -1.65 8.62
N LEU A 37 2.09 -1.59 7.76
CA LEU A 37 2.42 -2.65 6.82
C LEU A 37 3.09 -3.82 7.52
N GLY A 38 2.27 -4.67 8.15
CA GLY A 38 2.68 -5.89 8.82
C GLY A 38 3.89 -5.72 9.75
N LYS A 39 4.78 -6.70 9.76
CA LYS A 39 6.01 -6.73 10.60
C LYS A 39 7.06 -5.70 10.23
N SER A 40 6.92 -5.00 9.09
CA SER A 40 7.85 -3.92 8.71
C SER A 40 7.80 -2.72 9.67
N GLY A 41 6.69 -2.53 10.38
CA GLY A 41 6.44 -1.38 11.24
C GLY A 41 6.20 -0.07 10.49
N VAL A 42 6.32 -0.05 9.16
CA VAL A 42 6.08 1.15 8.34
C VAL A 42 4.60 1.48 8.34
N LYS A 43 4.27 2.71 8.73
CA LYS A 43 2.89 3.23 8.68
C LYS A 43 2.67 3.98 7.37
N VAL A 44 1.57 3.68 6.67
CA VAL A 44 1.15 4.31 5.41
C VAL A 44 -0.34 4.62 5.45
N THR A 45 -0.84 5.48 4.56
CA THR A 45 -2.28 5.62 4.37
C THR A 45 -2.84 4.45 3.57
N ARG A 46 -4.10 4.03 3.85
CA ARG A 46 -4.76 2.92 3.14
C ARG A 46 -4.83 3.14 1.64
N LEU A 47 -4.97 4.40 1.20
CA LEU A 47 -4.89 4.78 -0.20
C LEU A 47 -3.53 5.42 -0.48
N ALA A 48 -2.85 4.94 -1.51
CA ALA A 48 -1.59 5.47 -2.00
C ALA A 48 -1.76 6.12 -3.38
N PHE A 49 -0.93 7.13 -3.64
CA PHE A 49 -0.78 7.74 -4.96
C PHE A 49 0.28 6.95 -5.75
N GLY A 50 -0.16 6.17 -6.75
CA GLY A 50 0.69 5.38 -7.62
C GLY A 50 1.10 6.14 -8.87
N THR A 51 2.32 5.91 -9.34
CA THR A 51 2.84 6.49 -10.59
C THR A 51 3.09 5.45 -11.68
N GLY A 52 2.62 4.21 -11.49
CA GLY A 52 3.01 3.08 -12.33
C GLY A 52 2.14 2.81 -13.56
N THR A 53 1.05 3.54 -13.78
CA THR A 53 0.14 3.29 -14.92
C THR A 53 0.89 3.45 -16.25
N PHE A 54 0.92 2.36 -17.05
CA PHE A 54 1.73 2.25 -18.27
C PHE A 54 3.21 2.66 -18.06
N SER A 55 3.82 2.16 -16.99
CA SER A 55 5.21 2.50 -16.60
C SER A 55 5.43 4.00 -16.41
N GLY A 56 4.46 4.68 -15.83
CA GLY A 56 4.49 6.12 -15.53
C GLY A 56 4.09 7.02 -16.69
N ARG A 57 3.80 6.48 -17.88
CA ARG A 57 3.47 7.28 -19.08
C ARG A 57 2.27 8.20 -18.84
N THR A 58 1.22 7.69 -18.19
CA THR A 58 0.00 8.45 -17.93
C THR A 58 0.28 9.78 -17.22
N GLN A 59 1.11 9.78 -16.17
CA GLN A 59 1.42 11.00 -15.42
C GLN A 59 2.50 11.85 -16.11
N ARG A 60 3.46 11.24 -16.82
CA ARG A 60 4.46 12.01 -17.58
C ARG A 60 3.83 12.85 -18.68
N GLU A 61 2.83 12.32 -19.38
CA GLU A 61 2.12 13.02 -20.45
C GLU A 61 1.33 14.24 -19.95
N LEU A 62 1.01 14.32 -18.65
CA LEU A 62 0.42 15.53 -18.06
C LEU A 62 1.42 16.70 -17.96
N GLY A 63 2.72 16.40 -17.97
CA GLY A 63 3.77 17.36 -17.67
C GLY A 63 3.91 17.64 -16.17
N GLN A 64 5.02 18.31 -15.82
CA GLN A 64 5.40 18.51 -14.41
C GLN A 64 4.39 19.36 -13.62
N GLU A 65 3.83 20.40 -14.24
CA GLU A 65 2.93 21.32 -13.56
C GLU A 65 1.64 20.61 -13.12
N GLU A 66 0.93 19.96 -14.04
CA GLU A 66 -0.30 19.23 -13.75
C GLU A 66 -0.05 18.05 -12.82
N PHE A 67 1.04 17.30 -13.01
CA PHE A 67 1.43 16.25 -12.09
C PHE A 67 1.67 16.80 -10.68
N THR A 68 2.31 17.96 -10.53
CA THR A 68 2.50 18.61 -9.22
C THR A 68 1.17 18.98 -8.58
N LYS A 69 0.21 19.51 -9.36
CA LYS A 69 -1.15 19.82 -8.84
C LYS A 69 -1.84 18.55 -8.32
N LEU A 70 -1.73 17.43 -9.05
CA LEU A 70 -2.31 16.16 -8.61
C LEU A 70 -1.70 15.64 -7.31
N VAL A 71 -0.37 15.62 -7.21
CA VAL A 71 0.34 15.17 -6.00
C VAL A 71 -0.01 16.05 -4.80
N ARG A 72 -0.06 17.38 -4.98
CA ARG A 72 -0.44 18.33 -3.94
C ARG A 72 -1.88 18.14 -3.50
N HIS A 73 -2.81 18.02 -4.45
CA HIS A 73 -4.21 17.74 -4.14
C HIS A 73 -4.35 16.43 -3.35
N ALA A 74 -3.71 15.35 -3.78
CA ALA A 74 -3.71 14.09 -3.05
C ALA A 74 -3.19 14.26 -1.61
N TYR A 75 -2.11 15.02 -1.44
CA TYR A 75 -1.58 15.34 -0.12
C TYR A 75 -2.59 16.16 0.71
N ASP A 76 -3.20 17.20 0.16
CA ASP A 76 -4.18 18.06 0.85
C ASP A 76 -5.44 17.28 1.24
N ARG A 77 -5.81 16.26 0.42
CA ARG A 77 -6.90 15.33 0.71
C ARG A 77 -6.54 14.24 1.74
N GLY A 78 -5.32 14.22 2.26
CA GLY A 78 -4.89 13.31 3.32
C GLY A 78 -4.16 12.06 2.84
N ILE A 79 -3.95 11.83 1.55
CA ILE A 79 -3.09 10.75 1.07
C ILE A 79 -1.64 11.09 1.46
N ARG A 80 -0.96 10.14 2.13
CA ARG A 80 0.40 10.33 2.65
C ARG A 80 1.37 9.27 2.16
N PHE A 81 0.98 8.43 1.21
CA PHE A 81 1.81 7.38 0.65
C PHE A 81 1.92 7.55 -0.87
N PHE A 82 3.14 7.74 -1.36
CA PHE A 82 3.47 7.98 -2.77
C PHE A 82 4.37 6.87 -3.27
N GLU A 83 3.99 6.26 -4.39
CA GLU A 83 4.62 5.08 -4.96
C GLU A 83 5.24 5.39 -6.32
N THR A 84 6.49 4.93 -6.52
CA THR A 84 7.18 4.98 -7.81
C THR A 84 8.06 3.74 -8.02
N SER A 85 8.84 3.72 -9.10
CA SER A 85 9.79 2.66 -9.42
C SER A 85 10.90 3.15 -10.33
N GLU A 86 12.06 2.49 -10.28
CA GLU A 86 13.16 2.67 -11.22
C GLU A 86 12.70 2.58 -12.68
N SER A 87 11.78 1.65 -12.98
CA SER A 87 11.27 1.42 -14.34
C SER A 87 10.23 2.43 -14.83
N TYR A 88 9.82 3.38 -13.98
CA TYR A 88 8.89 4.45 -14.36
C TYR A 88 9.68 5.71 -14.71
N ALA A 89 10.12 5.81 -15.96
CA ALA A 89 10.99 6.88 -16.41
C ALA A 89 10.56 8.27 -15.88
N GLU A 90 11.52 9.09 -15.43
CA GLU A 90 11.35 10.45 -14.88
C GLU A 90 10.50 10.57 -13.59
N MET A 91 9.75 9.55 -13.18
CA MET A 91 8.78 9.69 -12.08
C MET A 91 9.43 10.00 -10.72
N HIS A 92 10.66 9.52 -10.46
CA HIS A 92 11.40 9.93 -9.26
C HIS A 92 11.67 11.42 -9.23
N LYS A 93 12.12 11.99 -10.35
CA LYS A 93 12.38 13.43 -10.48
C LYS A 93 11.10 14.23 -10.35
N MET A 94 10.03 13.79 -11.04
CA MET A 94 8.73 14.47 -11.00
C MET A 94 8.13 14.48 -9.59
N LEU A 95 8.21 13.37 -8.86
CA LEU A 95 7.80 13.31 -7.45
C LEU A 95 8.68 14.21 -6.56
N GLY A 96 10.00 14.19 -6.76
CA GLY A 96 10.92 15.05 -6.00
C GLY A 96 10.68 16.55 -6.21
N VAL A 97 10.16 16.95 -7.37
CA VAL A 97 9.69 18.32 -7.62
C VAL A 97 8.34 18.58 -6.97
N ALA A 98 7.38 17.66 -7.14
CA ALA A 98 6.02 17.82 -6.65
C ALA A 98 5.95 17.87 -5.10
N LEU A 99 6.79 17.09 -4.43
CA LEU A 99 6.86 17.01 -2.96
C LEU A 99 7.80 18.07 -2.33
N LYS A 100 8.48 18.90 -3.14
CA LYS A 100 9.40 19.93 -2.63
C LYS A 100 8.68 20.88 -1.65
N GLY A 101 9.27 21.07 -0.45
CA GLY A 101 8.71 21.93 0.59
C GLY A 101 7.64 21.29 1.47
N ILE A 102 7.22 20.07 1.20
CA ILE A 102 6.41 19.27 2.13
C ILE A 102 7.38 18.63 3.14
N PRO A 103 7.13 18.74 4.47
CA PRO A 103 7.99 18.11 5.46
C PRO A 103 8.07 16.59 5.23
N ARG A 104 9.31 16.05 5.19
CA ARG A 104 9.60 14.66 4.79
C ARG A 104 8.96 13.61 5.70
N ASP A 105 8.83 13.91 6.97
CA ASP A 105 8.23 13.04 8.01
C ASP A 105 6.71 12.94 7.91
N THR A 106 6.05 13.85 7.16
CA THR A 106 4.59 13.89 7.02
C THR A 106 4.06 12.96 5.93
N TYR A 107 4.92 12.38 5.09
CA TYR A 107 4.51 11.43 4.04
C TYR A 107 5.45 10.23 3.98
N ARG A 108 5.03 9.21 3.25
CA ARG A 108 5.80 8.00 2.98
C ARG A 108 6.08 7.89 1.49
N LEU A 109 7.29 7.47 1.17
CA LEU A 109 7.75 7.32 -0.20
C LEU A 109 8.22 5.89 -0.44
N MET A 110 7.64 5.24 -1.43
CA MET A 110 8.02 3.90 -1.87
C MET A 110 8.68 3.97 -3.23
N SER A 111 9.77 3.23 -3.38
CA SER A 111 10.37 2.94 -4.66
C SER A 111 10.57 1.44 -4.86
N LYS A 112 10.88 1.06 -6.10
CA LYS A 112 11.18 -0.32 -6.46
C LYS A 112 12.41 -0.34 -7.36
N VAL A 113 13.27 -1.35 -7.16
CA VAL A 113 14.48 -1.60 -7.96
C VAL A 113 14.30 -2.84 -8.83
N THR A 114 14.75 -2.78 -10.07
CA THR A 114 14.81 -3.95 -10.96
C THR A 114 16.09 -4.73 -10.66
N THR A 115 15.94 -6.01 -10.36
CA THR A 115 17.08 -6.88 -10.06
C THR A 115 17.85 -7.22 -11.34
N ARG A 116 19.10 -6.77 -11.45
CA ARG A 116 19.97 -6.99 -12.62
C ARG A 116 21.36 -7.39 -12.18
N GLU A 117 21.98 -8.29 -12.97
CA GLU A 117 23.40 -8.59 -12.83
C GLU A 117 24.26 -7.36 -13.15
N GLY A 118 25.45 -7.29 -12.57
CA GLY A 118 26.39 -6.20 -12.81
C GLY A 118 26.06 -4.85 -12.17
N VAL A 119 24.82 -4.64 -11.72
CA VAL A 119 24.40 -3.38 -11.06
C VAL A 119 24.66 -3.47 -9.55
N ASN A 120 25.33 -2.47 -8.98
CA ASN A 120 25.53 -2.38 -7.53
C ASN A 120 24.22 -1.88 -6.85
N PRO A 121 23.62 -2.66 -5.92
CA PRO A 121 22.37 -2.29 -5.28
C PRO A 121 22.44 -0.96 -4.50
N GLN A 122 23.54 -0.71 -3.75
CA GLN A 122 23.71 0.53 -2.97
C GLN A 122 23.76 1.75 -3.89
N ALA A 123 24.61 1.70 -4.93
CA ALA A 123 24.73 2.78 -5.89
C ALA A 123 23.40 3.08 -6.59
N LYS A 124 22.61 2.03 -6.90
CA LYS A 124 21.28 2.20 -7.50
C LYS A 124 20.29 2.84 -6.53
N ILE A 125 20.21 2.39 -5.30
CA ILE A 125 19.34 2.97 -4.27
C ILE A 125 19.70 4.45 -4.04
N ASP A 126 20.99 4.78 -3.95
CA ASP A 126 21.46 6.15 -3.79
C ASP A 126 21.15 7.05 -5.01
N GLU A 127 21.26 6.50 -6.21
CA GLU A 127 20.83 7.19 -7.44
C GLU A 127 19.34 7.56 -7.37
N LEU A 128 18.48 6.59 -7.01
CA LEU A 128 17.04 6.81 -6.92
C LEU A 128 16.67 7.81 -5.83
N ARG A 129 17.35 7.79 -4.69
CA ARG A 129 17.19 8.79 -3.62
C ARG A 129 17.53 10.19 -4.10
N LYS A 130 18.65 10.34 -4.81
CA LYS A 130 19.07 11.63 -5.41
C LYS A 130 18.03 12.14 -6.42
N LEU A 131 17.51 11.26 -7.28
CA LEU A 131 16.48 11.62 -8.25
C LEU A 131 15.17 12.07 -7.56
N ALA A 132 14.76 11.38 -6.51
CA ALA A 132 13.58 11.70 -5.71
C ALA A 132 13.79 12.88 -4.75
N LYS A 133 15.02 13.38 -4.60
CA LYS A 133 15.42 14.38 -3.58
C LYS A 133 15.01 13.95 -2.17
N ALA A 134 15.20 12.68 -1.86
CA ALA A 134 14.83 12.06 -0.60
C ALA A 134 16.06 11.45 0.10
N ASP A 135 16.17 11.66 1.41
CA ASP A 135 17.24 11.09 2.22
C ASP A 135 17.08 9.57 2.42
N TYR A 136 15.84 9.09 2.39
CA TYR A 136 15.50 7.68 2.52
C TYR A 136 14.18 7.35 1.82
N PHE A 137 13.97 6.07 1.52
CA PHE A 137 12.65 5.52 1.15
C PHE A 137 12.03 4.81 2.36
N ASP A 138 10.76 5.06 2.63
CA ASP A 138 10.02 4.32 3.66
C ASP A 138 9.83 2.86 3.26
N VAL A 139 9.67 2.58 1.97
CA VAL A 139 9.56 1.22 1.42
C VAL A 139 10.42 1.08 0.17
N MET A 140 11.24 0.02 0.14
CA MET A 140 11.99 -0.39 -1.06
C MET A 140 11.63 -1.83 -1.43
N LEU A 141 11.12 -2.03 -2.63
CA LEU A 141 10.77 -3.35 -3.12
C LEU A 141 11.69 -3.81 -4.25
N MET A 142 11.97 -5.10 -4.32
CA MET A 142 12.41 -5.71 -5.58
C MET A 142 11.24 -5.71 -6.55
N HIS A 143 11.44 -5.12 -7.74
CA HIS A 143 10.39 -4.93 -8.71
C HIS A 143 10.22 -6.14 -9.63
N TYR A 144 8.95 -6.47 -9.93
CA TYR A 144 8.59 -7.33 -11.05
C TYR A 144 9.16 -8.76 -10.91
N GLN A 145 9.03 -9.39 -9.75
CA GLN A 145 9.40 -10.79 -9.59
C GLN A 145 8.35 -11.68 -10.28
N HIS A 146 8.79 -12.53 -11.21
CA HIS A 146 7.88 -13.37 -12.01
C HIS A 146 8.31 -14.85 -12.04
N ALA A 147 9.58 -15.18 -11.80
CA ALA A 147 10.08 -16.53 -11.79
C ALA A 147 10.00 -17.17 -10.40
N ALA A 148 9.73 -18.47 -10.31
CA ALA A 148 9.76 -19.21 -9.04
C ALA A 148 11.14 -19.21 -8.37
N THR A 149 12.20 -19.00 -9.14
CA THR A 149 13.59 -18.95 -8.64
C THR A 149 14.00 -17.62 -8.04
N TRP A 150 13.11 -16.59 -8.04
CA TRP A 150 13.49 -15.26 -7.57
C TRP A 150 14.09 -15.25 -6.15
N PRO A 151 13.65 -16.07 -5.17
CA PRO A 151 14.23 -15.98 -3.83
C PRO A 151 15.72 -16.30 -3.79
N THR A 152 16.18 -17.20 -4.66
CA THR A 152 17.60 -17.61 -4.74
C THR A 152 18.39 -16.83 -5.77
N SER A 153 17.77 -16.45 -6.89
CA SER A 153 18.47 -15.72 -7.96
C SER A 153 18.69 -14.23 -7.65
N THR A 154 18.03 -13.68 -6.63
CA THR A 154 18.14 -12.25 -6.28
C THR A 154 18.81 -11.98 -4.93
N VAL A 155 19.49 -12.96 -4.34
CA VAL A 155 20.12 -12.85 -3.00
C VAL A 155 21.01 -11.59 -2.90
N ARG A 156 21.80 -11.29 -3.91
CA ARG A 156 22.64 -10.08 -3.94
C ARG A 156 21.82 -8.77 -3.76
N TRP A 157 20.62 -8.73 -4.32
CA TRP A 157 19.72 -7.57 -4.17
C TRP A 157 19.04 -7.57 -2.81
N GLN A 158 18.69 -8.74 -2.29
CA GLN A 158 18.15 -8.89 -0.94
C GLN A 158 19.15 -8.36 0.09
N ASP A 159 20.40 -8.80 0.01
CA ASP A 159 21.50 -8.35 0.89
C ASP A 159 21.74 -6.84 0.74
N GLY A 160 21.76 -6.36 -0.51
CA GLY A 160 21.94 -4.93 -0.78
C GLY A 160 20.83 -4.05 -0.20
N ILE A 161 19.58 -4.49 -0.24
CA ILE A 161 18.47 -3.76 0.38
C ILE A 161 18.57 -3.81 1.91
N LEU A 162 18.96 -4.94 2.49
CA LEU A 162 19.21 -5.03 3.93
C LEU A 162 20.37 -4.12 4.38
N GLU A 163 21.45 -4.04 3.59
CA GLU A 163 22.53 -3.11 3.84
C GLU A 163 22.06 -1.64 3.79
N ALA A 164 21.21 -1.29 2.79
CA ALA A 164 20.60 0.05 2.72
C ALA A 164 19.70 0.33 3.94
N LYS A 165 19.01 -0.69 4.45
CA LYS A 165 18.20 -0.59 5.67
C LYS A 165 19.10 -0.34 6.90
N MET A 166 20.21 -1.04 7.04
CA MET A 166 21.19 -0.77 8.12
C MET A 166 21.75 0.64 8.05
N LYS A 167 21.93 1.20 6.85
CA LYS A 167 22.37 2.57 6.61
C LYS A 167 21.25 3.61 6.73
N GLN A 168 20.05 3.22 7.11
CA GLN A 168 18.85 4.07 7.20
C GLN A 168 18.44 4.74 5.88
N ALA A 169 18.90 4.24 4.75
CA ALA A 169 18.48 4.67 3.42
C ALA A 169 17.13 4.04 3.00
N VAL A 170 16.73 2.97 3.69
CA VAL A 170 15.48 2.23 3.51
C VAL A 170 14.92 1.86 4.88
N VAL A 171 13.60 1.97 5.08
CA VAL A 171 12.95 1.58 6.35
C VAL A 171 12.37 0.18 6.27
N GLY A 172 11.44 -0.09 5.36
CA GLY A 172 10.81 -1.40 5.14
C GLY A 172 11.16 -1.95 3.75
N HIS A 173 11.18 -3.28 3.61
CA HIS A 173 11.56 -3.92 2.36
C HIS A 173 10.63 -5.08 1.97
N GLY A 174 10.71 -5.49 0.71
CA GLY A 174 9.94 -6.60 0.18
C GLY A 174 10.03 -6.74 -1.33
N ALA A 175 9.00 -7.30 -1.94
CA ALA A 175 8.96 -7.50 -3.38
C ALA A 175 7.58 -7.22 -3.98
N SER A 176 7.55 -6.83 -5.26
CA SER A 176 6.35 -6.81 -6.09
C SER A 176 6.35 -8.00 -7.04
N VAL A 177 5.21 -8.68 -7.14
CA VAL A 177 5.07 -9.91 -7.90
C VAL A 177 4.28 -9.70 -9.17
N HIS A 178 4.66 -10.45 -10.23
CA HIS A 178 3.98 -10.52 -11.52
C HIS A 178 3.97 -11.97 -12.01
N GLY A 179 2.99 -12.75 -11.57
CA GLY A 179 2.77 -14.15 -11.95
C GLY A 179 2.71 -15.09 -10.75
N LEU A 180 1.89 -16.12 -10.89
CA LEU A 180 1.70 -17.15 -9.84
C LEU A 180 2.98 -17.89 -9.47
N PRO A 181 3.90 -18.24 -10.41
CA PRO A 181 5.13 -18.92 -10.05
C PRO A 181 5.97 -18.15 -9.00
N ALA A 182 6.02 -16.81 -9.13
CA ALA A 182 6.72 -15.99 -8.14
C ALA A 182 5.88 -15.77 -6.87
N LEU A 183 4.55 -15.61 -6.98
CA LEU A 183 3.65 -15.40 -5.84
C LEU A 183 3.67 -16.59 -4.88
N ARG A 184 3.71 -17.82 -5.41
CA ARG A 184 3.82 -19.04 -4.61
C ARG A 184 5.06 -19.12 -3.72
N GLN A 185 6.08 -18.29 -3.99
CA GLN A 185 7.29 -18.19 -3.18
C GLN A 185 7.21 -17.14 -2.06
N PHE A 186 6.09 -16.42 -1.94
CA PHE A 186 5.91 -15.39 -0.89
C PHE A 186 5.58 -16.02 0.47
N PRO A 187 4.63 -16.97 0.58
CA PRO A 187 4.36 -17.64 1.84
C PRO A 187 5.63 -18.34 2.40
N GLY A 188 5.85 -18.17 3.70
CA GLY A 188 7.02 -18.71 4.39
C GLY A 188 8.35 -18.00 4.11
N ASN A 189 8.41 -17.05 3.20
CA ASN A 189 9.63 -16.31 2.87
C ASN A 189 10.03 -15.36 4.01
N LYS A 190 11.13 -15.64 4.70
CA LYS A 190 11.58 -14.89 5.88
C LYS A 190 12.15 -13.52 5.56
N TRP A 191 12.64 -13.32 4.33
CA TRP A 191 13.16 -12.02 3.92
C TRP A 191 12.06 -10.98 3.71
N LEU A 192 10.86 -11.39 3.27
CA LEU A 192 9.78 -10.47 2.96
C LEU A 192 9.15 -9.86 4.24
N GLU A 193 9.12 -8.54 4.33
CA GLU A 193 8.30 -7.78 5.27
C GLU A 193 7.03 -7.24 4.61
N ILE A 194 7.12 -6.90 3.31
CA ILE A 194 6.04 -6.27 2.53
C ILE A 194 5.89 -7.01 1.19
N ALA A 195 4.66 -7.34 0.86
CA ALA A 195 4.25 -7.97 -0.39
C ALA A 195 3.39 -6.99 -1.21
N MET A 196 3.78 -6.71 -2.46
CA MET A 196 2.96 -5.93 -3.39
C MET A 196 2.42 -6.84 -4.48
N ILE A 197 1.09 -7.04 -4.49
CA ILE A 197 0.41 -8.07 -5.27
C ILE A 197 -0.72 -7.44 -6.10
N ARG A 198 -0.98 -7.98 -7.29
CA ARG A 198 -2.08 -7.56 -8.15
C ARG A 198 -3.40 -8.12 -7.62
N VAL A 199 -4.34 -7.25 -7.21
CA VAL A 199 -5.61 -7.68 -6.62
C VAL A 199 -6.77 -6.85 -7.17
N ASN A 200 -7.75 -7.50 -7.80
CA ASN A 200 -9.06 -6.94 -8.12
C ASN A 200 -10.11 -8.07 -8.30
N HIS A 201 -11.36 -7.71 -8.32
CA HIS A 201 -12.48 -8.67 -8.33
C HIS A 201 -12.70 -9.40 -9.67
N LYS A 202 -12.16 -8.87 -10.78
CA LYS A 202 -12.32 -9.44 -12.14
C LYS A 202 -11.12 -10.25 -12.60
N GLY A 203 -10.02 -10.26 -11.86
CA GLY A 203 -8.79 -10.92 -12.30
C GLY A 203 -8.03 -10.16 -13.41
N THR A 204 -8.54 -9.01 -13.85
CA THR A 204 -7.94 -8.23 -14.95
C THR A 204 -6.53 -7.77 -14.58
N LYS A 205 -5.55 -8.15 -15.40
CA LYS A 205 -4.13 -7.89 -15.13
C LYS A 205 -3.61 -8.46 -13.79
N MET A 206 -4.29 -9.44 -13.22
CA MET A 206 -3.84 -10.17 -12.03
C MET A 206 -2.82 -11.26 -12.38
N ASP A 207 -2.32 -11.92 -11.34
CA ASP A 207 -1.28 -12.94 -11.47
C ASP A 207 -1.88 -14.25 -12.04
N ALA A 208 -1.21 -14.79 -13.07
CA ALA A 208 -1.51 -16.03 -13.77
C ALA A 208 -0.23 -16.85 -13.91
N GLU A 209 -0.32 -18.08 -14.44
CA GLU A 209 0.87 -18.94 -14.71
C GLU A 209 1.85 -18.27 -15.67
N ASP A 210 1.32 -17.65 -16.72
CA ASP A 210 2.13 -16.79 -17.59
C ASP A 210 1.93 -15.32 -17.20
N TYR A 211 2.99 -14.68 -16.71
CA TYR A 211 2.99 -13.28 -16.30
C TYR A 211 2.77 -12.28 -17.44
N ASN A 212 2.94 -12.71 -18.71
CA ASN A 212 2.74 -11.92 -19.91
C ASN A 212 1.29 -11.99 -20.43
N THR A 213 0.47 -12.90 -19.91
CA THR A 213 -0.90 -13.05 -20.41
C THR A 213 -1.74 -11.80 -20.16
N ALA A 214 -2.41 -11.35 -21.22
CA ALA A 214 -3.39 -10.27 -21.14
C ALA A 214 -4.73 -10.73 -20.53
N GLY A 215 -4.87 -12.01 -20.23
CA GLY A 215 -6.07 -12.64 -19.69
C GLY A 215 -6.34 -12.31 -18.21
N ALA A 216 -7.43 -12.84 -17.71
CA ALA A 216 -7.74 -12.80 -16.30
C ALA A 216 -6.79 -13.74 -15.53
N GLY A 217 -6.24 -13.25 -14.41
CA GLY A 217 -5.47 -14.07 -13.48
C GLY A 217 -6.39 -14.95 -12.63
N ASP A 218 -5.80 -15.88 -11.90
CA ASP A 218 -6.53 -16.71 -10.94
C ASP A 218 -6.81 -15.94 -9.65
N VAL A 219 -8.00 -15.34 -9.60
CA VAL A 219 -8.45 -14.53 -8.44
C VAL A 219 -8.46 -15.36 -7.15
N SER A 220 -8.89 -16.62 -7.21
CA SER A 220 -9.02 -17.48 -6.03
C SER A 220 -7.66 -17.84 -5.44
N GLU A 221 -6.72 -18.25 -6.29
CA GLU A 221 -5.36 -18.58 -5.85
C GLU A 221 -4.63 -17.35 -5.33
N VAL A 222 -4.69 -16.22 -6.04
CA VAL A 222 -4.08 -14.96 -5.59
C VAL A 222 -4.62 -14.55 -4.22
N VAL A 223 -5.95 -14.56 -4.01
CA VAL A 223 -6.55 -14.20 -2.71
C VAL A 223 -6.12 -15.16 -1.60
N THR A 224 -5.98 -16.44 -1.91
CA THR A 224 -5.48 -17.43 -0.94
C THR A 224 -4.08 -17.07 -0.48
N HIS A 225 -3.16 -16.78 -1.41
CA HIS A 225 -1.80 -16.35 -1.07
C HIS A 225 -1.76 -14.99 -0.35
N VAL A 226 -2.58 -14.03 -0.75
CA VAL A 226 -2.69 -12.74 -0.04
C VAL A 226 -3.07 -12.94 1.43
N LYS A 227 -4.09 -13.75 1.70
CA LYS A 227 -4.51 -14.06 3.08
C LYS A 227 -3.42 -14.80 3.86
N GLN A 228 -2.71 -15.70 3.21
CA GLN A 228 -1.62 -16.46 3.84
C GLN A 228 -0.47 -15.53 4.24
N VAL A 229 0.06 -14.71 3.32
CA VAL A 229 1.17 -13.80 3.64
C VAL A 229 0.77 -12.75 4.68
N HIS A 230 -0.47 -12.27 4.63
CA HIS A 230 -0.99 -11.37 5.66
C HIS A 230 -1.04 -12.05 7.04
N THR A 231 -1.49 -13.31 7.12
CA THR A 231 -1.51 -14.09 8.37
C THR A 231 -0.10 -14.33 8.91
N GLU A 232 0.90 -14.44 8.04
CA GLU A 232 2.32 -14.56 8.41
C GLU A 232 2.96 -13.21 8.83
N GLY A 233 2.16 -12.15 8.89
CA GLY A 233 2.56 -10.82 9.35
C GLY A 233 3.24 -9.96 8.29
N MET A 234 3.17 -10.30 7.00
CA MET A 234 3.62 -9.39 5.93
C MET A 234 2.59 -8.28 5.71
N GLY A 235 3.08 -7.06 5.46
CA GLY A 235 2.21 -5.98 4.99
C GLY A 235 1.84 -6.19 3.53
N VAL A 236 0.56 -6.03 3.17
CA VAL A 236 0.10 -6.28 1.80
C VAL A 236 -0.37 -5.01 1.13
N ILE A 237 0.29 -4.65 0.01
CA ILE A 237 -0.09 -3.54 -0.86
C ILE A 237 -0.72 -4.12 -2.13
N SER A 238 -1.95 -3.71 -2.44
CA SER A 238 -2.57 -4.07 -3.73
C SER A 238 -2.15 -3.11 -4.84
N MET A 239 -1.84 -3.66 -6.01
CA MET A 239 -1.67 -2.91 -7.26
C MET A 239 -2.60 -3.44 -8.36
N LYS A 240 -2.69 -2.73 -9.50
CA LYS A 240 -3.60 -3.04 -10.62
C LYS A 240 -5.08 -3.13 -10.20
N LEU A 241 -5.43 -2.45 -9.11
CA LEU A 241 -6.74 -2.48 -8.50
C LEU A 241 -7.88 -2.19 -9.50
N VAL A 242 -7.69 -1.19 -10.36
CA VAL A 242 -8.67 -0.79 -11.37
C VAL A 242 -8.35 -1.35 -12.77
N GLY A 243 -7.67 -2.50 -12.84
CA GLY A 243 -7.34 -3.18 -14.09
C GLY A 243 -6.48 -2.36 -15.04
N GLU A 244 -5.64 -1.44 -14.52
CA GLU A 244 -4.81 -0.51 -15.32
C GLU A 244 -5.65 0.36 -16.29
N GLY A 245 -6.82 0.81 -15.82
CA GLY A 245 -7.77 1.63 -16.59
C GLY A 245 -8.86 0.84 -17.31
N ALA A 246 -8.88 -0.49 -17.18
CA ALA A 246 -9.95 -1.32 -17.78
C ALA A 246 -11.30 -1.14 -17.07
N PHE A 247 -11.32 -0.71 -15.80
CA PHE A 247 -12.57 -0.49 -15.05
C PHE A 247 -13.05 0.94 -15.29
N THR A 248 -13.87 1.10 -16.33
CA THR A 248 -14.33 2.42 -16.80
C THR A 248 -15.53 2.96 -16.04
N THR A 249 -16.30 2.10 -15.34
CA THR A 249 -17.44 2.52 -14.53
C THR A 249 -17.03 2.75 -13.09
N ARG A 250 -17.75 3.65 -12.41
CA ARG A 250 -17.55 3.90 -10.97
C ARG A 250 -17.86 2.65 -10.13
N GLU A 251 -18.90 1.92 -10.51
CA GLU A 251 -19.35 0.68 -9.84
C GLU A 251 -18.27 -0.38 -9.85
N ASP A 252 -17.56 -0.55 -10.97
CA ASP A 252 -16.44 -1.48 -11.07
C ASP A 252 -15.26 -1.06 -10.18
N ARG A 253 -14.93 0.24 -10.17
CA ARG A 253 -13.84 0.75 -9.33
C ARG A 253 -14.19 0.65 -7.85
N GLN A 254 -15.43 0.90 -7.46
CA GLN A 254 -15.92 0.71 -6.09
C GLN A 254 -15.91 -0.76 -5.68
N SER A 255 -16.35 -1.65 -6.57
CA SER A 255 -16.32 -3.10 -6.33
C SER A 255 -14.90 -3.62 -6.15
N ALA A 256 -13.93 -3.10 -6.90
CA ALA A 256 -12.52 -3.44 -6.74
C ALA A 256 -11.98 -3.02 -5.36
N MET A 257 -12.31 -1.82 -4.89
CA MET A 257 -11.94 -1.35 -3.53
C MET A 257 -12.53 -2.27 -2.46
N ARG A 258 -13.82 -2.53 -2.53
CA ARG A 258 -14.51 -3.42 -1.58
C ARG A 258 -13.91 -4.82 -1.57
N PHE A 259 -13.62 -5.35 -2.75
CA PHE A 259 -13.00 -6.67 -2.88
C PHE A 259 -11.61 -6.74 -2.23
N ALA A 260 -10.76 -5.76 -2.49
CA ALA A 260 -9.40 -5.72 -1.96
C ALA A 260 -9.37 -5.73 -0.42
N PHE A 261 -10.21 -4.92 0.23
CA PHE A 261 -10.22 -4.81 1.68
C PHE A 261 -11.04 -5.90 2.37
N ASN A 262 -12.24 -6.20 1.88
CA ASN A 262 -13.17 -7.10 2.58
C ASN A 262 -12.97 -8.57 2.21
N ASN A 263 -12.54 -8.87 0.97
CA ASN A 263 -12.35 -10.24 0.52
C ASN A 263 -10.87 -10.67 0.57
N ALA A 264 -9.96 -9.85 0.03
CA ALA A 264 -8.54 -10.18 -0.01
C ALA A 264 -7.78 -9.77 1.25
N ARG A 265 -8.28 -8.79 2.04
CA ARG A 265 -7.67 -8.30 3.29
C ARG A 265 -6.31 -7.63 3.08
N VAL A 266 -6.23 -6.74 2.09
CA VAL A 266 -5.02 -5.93 1.90
C VAL A 266 -4.97 -4.79 2.93
N ASP A 267 -3.76 -4.32 3.26
CA ASP A 267 -3.58 -3.18 4.18
C ASP A 267 -3.70 -1.84 3.45
N CYS A 268 -3.21 -1.79 2.21
CA CYS A 268 -3.13 -0.58 1.40
C CYS A 268 -3.36 -0.89 -0.08
N VAL A 269 -3.86 0.09 -0.83
CA VAL A 269 -3.97 0.02 -2.29
C VAL A 269 -3.26 1.19 -2.95
N THR A 270 -2.58 0.94 -4.07
CA THR A 270 -1.99 2.00 -4.90
C THR A 270 -2.78 2.18 -6.19
N VAL A 271 -3.12 3.44 -6.48
CA VAL A 271 -3.89 3.83 -7.67
C VAL A 271 -3.21 5.00 -8.36
N GLY A 272 -3.11 4.94 -9.69
CA GLY A 272 -2.64 6.05 -10.51
C GLY A 272 -3.81 6.94 -10.96
N TYR A 273 -3.57 8.24 -11.06
CA TYR A 273 -4.60 9.24 -11.36
C TYR A 273 -4.19 10.12 -12.54
N LYS A 274 -5.17 10.56 -13.33
CA LYS A 274 -5.01 11.51 -14.45
C LYS A 274 -5.50 12.91 -14.11
N ASN A 275 -6.42 13.02 -13.15
CA ASN A 275 -7.04 14.28 -12.76
C ASN A 275 -7.50 14.23 -11.30
N ILE A 276 -7.87 15.38 -10.77
CA ILE A 276 -8.32 15.58 -9.39
C ILE A 276 -9.59 14.77 -9.07
N ALA A 277 -10.54 14.70 -10.01
CA ALA A 277 -11.80 13.98 -9.79
C ALA A 277 -11.58 12.48 -9.55
N GLU A 278 -10.57 11.86 -10.20
CA GLU A 278 -10.21 10.46 -9.96
C GLU A 278 -9.65 10.24 -8.55
N ILE A 279 -8.92 11.20 -7.99
CA ILE A 279 -8.42 11.16 -6.60
C ILE A 279 -9.58 11.21 -5.63
N ASP A 280 -10.48 12.18 -5.81
CA ASP A 280 -11.63 12.37 -4.93
C ASP A 280 -12.57 11.16 -4.99
N GLU A 281 -12.84 10.63 -6.18
CA GLU A 281 -13.63 9.41 -6.36
C GLU A 281 -12.98 8.21 -5.65
N ALA A 282 -11.66 8.04 -5.76
CA ALA A 282 -10.97 6.92 -5.11
C ALA A 282 -11.07 7.00 -3.58
N ILE A 283 -10.96 8.20 -3.00
CA ILE A 283 -11.17 8.43 -1.56
C ILE A 283 -12.60 8.05 -1.16
N GLU A 284 -13.61 8.52 -1.91
CA GLU A 284 -15.01 8.19 -1.64
C GLU A 284 -15.29 6.69 -1.73
N ASN A 285 -14.84 6.05 -2.82
CA ASN A 285 -15.05 4.63 -3.05
C ASN A 285 -14.41 3.77 -1.96
N LEU A 286 -13.21 4.15 -1.47
CA LEU A 286 -12.57 3.41 -0.39
C LEU A 286 -13.26 3.67 0.95
N ASN A 287 -13.69 4.90 1.25
CA ASN A 287 -14.47 5.20 2.46
C ASN A 287 -15.76 4.36 2.49
N LEU A 288 -16.46 4.23 1.35
CA LEU A 288 -17.65 3.38 1.23
C LEU A 288 -17.33 1.88 1.35
N ALA A 289 -16.14 1.44 0.96
CA ALA A 289 -15.72 0.05 1.11
C ALA A 289 -15.40 -0.31 2.58
N LEU A 290 -14.95 0.67 3.38
CA LEU A 290 -14.57 0.52 4.78
C LEU A 290 -15.69 0.84 5.78
N ALA A 291 -16.81 1.40 5.29
CA ALA A 291 -18.00 1.71 6.07
C ALA A 291 -18.83 0.47 6.42
#